data_a8c586a48e3796ba037660410c0f8cef
#
_entry.id   a8c586a48e3796ba037660410c0f8cef
#
_cell.length_a   1.000
_cell.length_b   1.000
_cell.length_c   1.000
_cell.angle_alpha   90.00
_cell.angle_beta   90.00
_cell.angle_gamma   90.00
#
_symmetry.space_group_name_H-M   'P 1'
#
loop_
_entity.id
_entity.type
_entity.pdbx_description
1 polymer ?
#
loop_
_entity_poly.entity_id
_entity_poly.type
_entity_poly.pdbx_seq_one_letter_code
_entity_poly.pdbx_strand_id
1 'polypeptide(L)'
;RGSVAGLLTSAVLVALMVVPFVEMIPAMSQGPMINRRHAEALTRARTMTPPDSMLWLWWDWGYAAHYFSHRATIADGAQHAGPSLYLPAAVFATDNARFARQLIRYTALRGNEAGNVFEGLDGNSAQALMDKLRSAETPLIESKGKLYVVASFEMLRLGFWISNFGNWNFVTRSGEGGALSIVPQALAYKLDTGEVRLEGDSSAIYASSISVFEETGVTRRNYIQDWFDAHPKATPEEQHEFLSKRRNINFFFNRITHNATR
;
A
#
# COMPACT_ATOMS: atom_id res chain seq x y z
N ARG A 1 -6.57 -59.61 27.12
CA ARG A 1 -5.88 -59.95 25.86
C ARG A 1 -6.65 -59.28 24.74
N GLY A 2 -6.20 -58.12 24.26
CA GLY A 2 -6.78 -57.49 23.05
C GLY A 2 -6.57 -58.38 21.86
N SER A 3 -7.61 -58.58 21.05
CA SER A 3 -7.51 -59.37 19.84
C SER A 3 -6.62 -58.64 18.81
N VAL A 4 -5.86 -59.38 18.02
CA VAL A 4 -5.02 -58.85 16.94
C VAL A 4 -5.88 -57.95 16.01
N ALA A 5 -7.14 -58.34 15.78
CA ALA A 5 -8.11 -57.53 15.05
C ALA A 5 -8.37 -56.15 15.66
N GLY A 6 -8.48 -56.06 16.97
CA GLY A 6 -8.66 -54.77 17.66
C GLY A 6 -7.45 -53.84 17.52
N LEU A 7 -6.24 -54.41 17.58
CA LEU A 7 -4.99 -53.68 17.34
C LEU A 7 -4.90 -53.15 15.90
N LEU A 8 -5.24 -53.97 14.92
CA LEU A 8 -5.26 -53.57 13.51
C LEU A 8 -6.28 -52.46 13.25
N THR A 9 -7.49 -52.61 13.79
CA THR A 9 -8.55 -51.58 13.66
C THR A 9 -8.10 -50.26 14.26
N SER A 10 -7.49 -50.28 15.45
CA SER A 10 -6.98 -49.08 16.09
C SER A 10 -5.84 -48.43 15.29
N ALA A 11 -4.92 -49.23 14.73
CA ALA A 11 -3.84 -48.73 13.89
C ALA A 11 -4.35 -48.08 12.62
N VAL A 12 -5.37 -48.66 11.97
CA VAL A 12 -6.02 -48.10 10.77
C VAL A 12 -6.71 -46.77 11.12
N LEU A 13 -7.44 -46.71 12.23
CA LEU A 13 -8.10 -45.44 12.66
C LEU A 13 -7.08 -44.33 12.96
N VAL A 14 -5.99 -44.68 13.63
CA VAL A 14 -4.90 -43.73 13.89
C VAL A 14 -4.28 -43.27 12.57
N ALA A 15 -4.00 -44.15 11.65
CA ALA A 15 -3.44 -43.79 10.34
C ALA A 15 -4.40 -42.89 9.53
N LEU A 16 -5.71 -43.17 9.54
CA LEU A 16 -6.72 -42.33 8.91
C LEU A 16 -6.83 -40.94 9.49
N MET A 17 -6.51 -40.79 10.78
CA MET A 17 -6.46 -39.47 11.44
C MET A 17 -5.13 -38.74 11.20
N VAL A 18 -4.01 -39.44 11.26
CA VAL A 18 -2.68 -38.82 11.24
C VAL A 18 -2.21 -38.49 9.82
N VAL A 19 -2.49 -39.35 8.84
CA VAL A 19 -2.00 -39.16 7.45
C VAL A 19 -2.47 -37.82 6.85
N PRO A 20 -3.77 -37.46 6.92
CA PRO A 20 -4.21 -36.14 6.43
C PRO A 20 -3.54 -34.96 7.11
N PHE A 21 -3.27 -35.08 8.42
CA PHE A 21 -2.56 -34.04 9.16
C PHE A 21 -1.10 -33.89 8.68
N VAL A 22 -0.40 -35.01 8.47
CA VAL A 22 0.98 -34.98 7.98
C VAL A 22 1.05 -34.37 6.57
N GLU A 23 0.09 -34.66 5.70
CA GLU A 23 -0.01 -34.08 4.37
C GLU A 23 -0.35 -32.57 4.40
N MET A 24 -1.07 -32.12 5.43
CA MET A 24 -1.37 -30.71 5.60
C MET A 24 -0.20 -29.88 6.18
N ILE A 25 0.76 -30.49 6.86
CA ILE A 25 1.90 -29.79 7.48
C ILE A 25 2.65 -28.88 6.49
N PRO A 26 3.02 -29.32 5.27
CA PRO A 26 3.67 -28.46 4.30
C PRO A 26 2.82 -27.25 3.88
N ALA A 27 1.49 -27.45 3.75
CA ALA A 27 0.56 -26.37 3.42
C ALA A 27 0.33 -25.41 4.59
N MET A 28 0.47 -25.88 5.83
CA MET A 28 0.37 -25.10 7.04
C MET A 28 1.70 -24.47 7.46
N SER A 29 2.83 -24.92 6.92
CA SER A 29 4.13 -24.29 7.15
C SER A 29 4.17 -22.95 6.40
N GLN A 30 3.62 -21.93 7.05
CA GLN A 30 3.79 -20.57 6.57
C GLN A 30 5.29 -20.26 6.68
N GLY A 31 5.89 -19.88 5.54
CA GLY A 31 7.23 -19.31 5.55
C GLY A 31 7.28 -18.05 6.42
N PRO A 32 8.45 -17.52 6.70
CA PRO A 32 8.55 -16.29 7.50
C PRO A 32 7.72 -15.17 6.85
N MET A 33 6.86 -14.52 7.65
CA MET A 33 6.01 -13.41 7.20
C MET A 33 6.84 -12.25 6.63
N ILE A 34 8.07 -12.11 7.12
CA ILE A 34 9.04 -11.10 6.65
C ILE A 34 10.09 -11.82 5.82
N ASN A 35 10.19 -11.50 4.56
CA ASN A 35 11.24 -12.05 3.71
C ASN A 35 12.61 -11.47 4.07
N ARG A 36 13.68 -12.19 3.71
CA ARG A 36 15.05 -11.84 4.04
C ARG A 36 15.43 -10.43 3.58
N ARG A 37 15.06 -10.04 2.35
CA ARG A 37 15.39 -8.71 1.81
C ARG A 37 14.75 -7.58 2.61
N HIS A 38 13.52 -7.79 3.07
CA HIS A 38 12.82 -6.83 3.91
C HIS A 38 13.50 -6.70 5.28
N ALA A 39 13.83 -7.82 5.93
CA ALA A 39 14.56 -7.83 7.19
C ALA A 39 15.93 -7.11 7.08
N GLU A 40 16.67 -7.37 6.00
CA GLU A 40 17.95 -6.71 5.71
C GLU A 40 17.77 -5.19 5.49
N ALA A 41 16.70 -4.76 4.81
CA ALA A 41 16.40 -3.34 4.61
C ALA A 41 16.08 -2.64 5.94
N LEU A 42 15.26 -3.25 6.80
CA LEU A 42 14.96 -2.73 8.13
C LEU A 42 16.20 -2.71 9.03
N THR A 43 17.07 -3.73 8.93
CA THR A 43 18.36 -3.73 9.65
C THR A 43 19.26 -2.59 9.19
N ARG A 44 19.31 -2.32 7.88
CA ARG A 44 20.03 -1.14 7.36
C ARG A 44 19.44 0.17 7.85
N ALA A 45 18.11 0.28 7.99
CA ALA A 45 17.49 1.47 8.55
C ALA A 45 18.04 1.83 9.93
N ARG A 46 18.43 0.82 10.74
CA ARG A 46 19.07 1.02 12.05
C ARG A 46 20.37 1.82 11.96
N THR A 47 21.18 1.57 10.93
CA THR A 47 22.46 2.27 10.74
C THR A 47 22.32 3.59 10.00
N MET A 48 21.28 3.73 9.18
CA MET A 48 21.03 4.91 8.36
C MET A 48 20.25 6.01 9.08
N THR A 49 19.59 5.68 10.18
CA THR A 49 18.75 6.62 10.93
C THR A 49 19.23 6.79 12.36
N PRO A 50 19.12 7.98 12.96
CA PRO A 50 19.41 8.21 14.38
C PRO A 50 18.58 7.32 15.31
N PRO A 51 19.10 6.99 16.54
CA PRO A 51 18.38 6.11 17.48
C PRO A 51 17.01 6.62 17.91
N ASP A 52 16.84 7.94 17.97
CA ASP A 52 15.62 8.66 18.34
C ASP A 52 14.64 8.88 17.16
N SER A 53 14.88 8.22 16.03
CA SER A 53 14.03 8.35 14.84
C SER A 53 12.74 7.55 14.99
N MET A 54 11.68 8.06 14.37
CA MET A 54 10.43 7.33 14.17
C MET A 54 10.28 6.94 12.70
N LEU A 55 9.86 5.71 12.45
CA LEU A 55 9.56 5.20 11.13
C LEU A 55 8.07 5.27 10.86
N TRP A 56 7.70 5.94 9.78
CA TRP A 56 6.35 5.94 9.25
C TRP A 56 6.22 4.85 8.21
N LEU A 57 5.46 3.80 8.53
CA LEU A 57 5.27 2.63 7.69
C LEU A 57 3.85 2.07 7.84
N TRP A 58 3.48 1.13 6.99
CA TRP A 58 2.23 0.40 7.12
C TRP A 58 2.32 -0.60 8.28
N TRP A 59 1.24 -0.74 9.03
CA TRP A 59 1.18 -1.47 10.32
C TRP A 59 1.67 -2.92 10.26
N ASP A 60 1.50 -3.62 9.12
CA ASP A 60 1.92 -5.02 8.95
C ASP A 60 3.40 -5.25 9.27
N TRP A 61 4.23 -4.23 9.09
CA TRP A 61 5.68 -4.31 9.32
C TRP A 61 6.15 -3.60 10.58
N GLY A 62 5.22 -3.07 11.39
CA GLY A 62 5.58 -2.32 12.58
C GLY A 62 6.42 -3.14 13.56
N TYR A 63 5.99 -4.33 13.91
CA TYR A 63 6.78 -5.23 14.80
C TYR A 63 8.13 -5.63 14.19
N ALA A 64 8.17 -5.91 12.89
CA ALA A 64 9.43 -6.20 12.22
C ALA A 64 10.38 -4.98 12.23
N ALA A 65 9.84 -3.78 12.06
CA ALA A 65 10.63 -2.56 12.16
C ALA A 65 11.17 -2.34 13.58
N HIS A 66 10.37 -2.54 14.62
CA HIS A 66 10.84 -2.52 16.00
C HIS A 66 12.00 -3.50 16.21
N TYR A 67 11.84 -4.74 15.77
CA TYR A 67 12.81 -5.80 15.97
C TYR A 67 14.12 -5.57 15.20
N PHE A 68 14.03 -5.29 13.90
CA PHE A 68 15.22 -5.20 13.03
C PHE A 68 15.87 -3.82 13.06
N SER A 69 15.09 -2.73 13.07
CA SER A 69 15.63 -1.39 13.03
C SER A 69 15.89 -0.79 14.41
N HIS A 70 15.28 -1.32 15.46
CA HIS A 70 15.29 -0.73 16.80
C HIS A 70 14.84 0.74 16.78
N ARG A 71 13.81 1.05 16.00
CA ARG A 71 13.21 2.39 15.91
C ARG A 71 11.74 2.34 16.29
N ALA A 72 11.25 3.45 16.84
CA ALA A 72 9.83 3.65 17.05
C ALA A 72 9.07 3.67 15.71
N THR A 73 7.84 3.19 15.70
CA THR A 73 6.96 3.22 14.53
C THR A 73 5.66 3.93 14.87
N ILE A 74 4.98 4.46 13.84
CA ILE A 74 3.69 5.12 14.04
C ILE A 74 2.53 4.12 14.19
N ALA A 75 2.67 2.96 13.60
CA ALA A 75 1.68 1.89 13.63
C ALA A 75 2.37 0.54 13.64
N ASP A 76 1.78 -0.39 14.36
CA ASP A 76 2.21 -1.78 14.43
C ASP A 76 1.00 -2.71 14.56
N GLY A 77 1.24 -4.02 14.70
CA GLY A 77 0.16 -5.00 14.78
C GLY A 77 -0.73 -4.89 16.02
N ALA A 78 -0.38 -4.08 17.02
CA ALA A 78 -1.25 -3.81 18.16
C ALA A 78 -2.37 -2.82 17.80
N GLN A 79 -2.14 -1.98 16.79
CA GLN A 79 -3.06 -0.94 16.35
C GLN A 79 -3.41 -1.12 14.87
N HIS A 80 -4.18 -2.16 14.57
CA HIS A 80 -4.52 -2.56 13.19
C HIS A 80 -6.01 -2.40 12.87
N ALA A 81 -6.73 -1.57 13.61
CA ALA A 81 -8.15 -1.32 13.40
C ALA A 81 -8.54 0.14 13.60
N GLY A 82 -9.58 0.58 12.90
CA GLY A 82 -10.21 1.88 13.09
C GLY A 82 -9.28 3.07 12.80
N PRO A 83 -9.32 4.11 13.66
CA PRO A 83 -8.60 5.36 13.41
C PRO A 83 -7.09 5.22 13.26
N SER A 84 -6.47 4.20 13.86
CA SER A 84 -5.04 3.96 13.76
C SER A 84 -4.55 3.60 12.35
N LEU A 85 -5.45 3.19 11.45
CA LEU A 85 -5.13 2.89 10.05
C LEU A 85 -5.19 4.10 9.13
N TYR A 86 -6.04 5.10 9.45
CA TYR A 86 -6.30 6.21 8.53
C TYR A 86 -5.07 7.09 8.29
N LEU A 87 -4.34 7.42 9.34
CA LEU A 87 -3.18 8.31 9.23
C LEU A 87 -2.00 7.65 8.50
N PRO A 88 -1.57 6.43 8.87
CA PRO A 88 -0.54 5.73 8.10
C PRO A 88 -0.92 5.61 6.62
N ALA A 89 -2.17 5.23 6.34
CA ALA A 89 -2.66 5.06 4.99
C ALA A 89 -2.69 6.38 4.19
N ALA A 90 -3.15 7.47 4.79
CA ALA A 90 -3.28 8.76 4.11
C ALA A 90 -1.95 9.30 3.58
N VAL A 91 -0.83 9.01 4.28
CA VAL A 91 0.51 9.38 3.80
C VAL A 91 0.90 8.62 2.53
N PHE A 92 0.52 7.36 2.42
CA PHE A 92 0.82 6.53 1.24
C PHE A 92 -0.19 6.68 0.10
N ALA A 93 -1.40 7.16 0.40
CA ALA A 93 -2.48 7.34 -0.57
C ALA A 93 -2.51 8.74 -1.21
N THR A 94 -1.66 9.67 -0.78
CA THR A 94 -1.64 11.04 -1.29
C THR A 94 -0.46 11.30 -2.22
N ASP A 95 -0.69 12.08 -3.26
CA ASP A 95 0.35 12.69 -4.12
C ASP A 95 0.81 14.06 -3.61
N ASN A 96 0.15 14.59 -2.58
CA ASN A 96 0.49 15.86 -1.95
C ASN A 96 1.56 15.69 -0.88
N ALA A 97 2.83 15.88 -1.26
CA ALA A 97 3.97 15.77 -0.35
C ALA A 97 3.94 16.77 0.81
N ARG A 98 3.27 17.93 0.65
CA ARG A 98 3.08 18.91 1.72
C ARG A 98 2.11 18.36 2.77
N PHE A 99 0.97 17.84 2.34
CA PHE A 99 -0.01 17.19 3.21
C PHE A 99 0.62 16.03 3.98
N ALA A 100 1.30 15.12 3.28
CA ALA A 100 1.97 13.99 3.91
C ALA A 100 2.94 14.46 5.02
N ARG A 101 3.78 15.46 4.75
CA ARG A 101 4.70 16.03 5.76
C ARG A 101 3.98 16.67 6.93
N GLN A 102 2.89 17.39 6.70
CA GLN A 102 2.10 18.00 7.78
C GLN A 102 1.48 16.94 8.67
N LEU A 103 0.89 15.91 8.04
CA LEU A 103 0.24 14.81 8.74
C LEU A 103 1.22 14.04 9.64
N ILE A 104 2.39 13.67 9.10
CA ILE A 104 3.45 13.00 9.84
C ILE A 104 3.87 13.83 11.05
N ARG A 105 4.15 15.13 10.87
CA ARG A 105 4.60 16.01 11.94
C ARG A 105 3.53 16.25 12.99
N TYR A 106 2.30 16.46 12.56
CA TYR A 106 1.17 16.65 13.44
C TYR A 106 0.94 15.44 14.35
N THR A 107 1.02 14.24 13.78
CA THR A 107 0.89 12.97 14.51
C THR A 107 2.04 12.80 15.50
N ALA A 108 3.27 13.04 15.07
CA ALA A 108 4.46 12.91 15.93
C ALA A 108 4.43 13.84 17.15
N LEU A 109 3.81 15.02 17.06
CA LEU A 109 3.65 15.94 18.19
C LEU A 109 2.62 15.46 19.22
N ARG A 110 1.74 14.53 18.86
CA ARG A 110 0.71 13.96 19.73
C ARG A 110 1.05 12.57 20.28
N GLY A 111 2.28 12.15 20.14
CA GLY A 111 2.75 10.83 20.48
C GLY A 111 2.81 9.91 19.26
N ASN A 112 3.40 8.73 19.46
CA ASN A 112 3.65 7.79 18.37
C ASN A 112 2.43 6.93 18.00
N GLU A 113 1.26 7.22 18.58
CA GLU A 113 0.05 6.45 18.34
C GLU A 113 -0.90 7.20 17.40
N ALA A 114 -1.09 6.67 16.21
CA ALA A 114 -1.96 7.28 15.20
C ALA A 114 -3.41 7.49 15.68
N GLY A 115 -3.91 6.62 16.55
CA GLY A 115 -5.26 6.72 17.13
C GLY A 115 -5.47 7.98 17.97
N ASN A 116 -4.45 8.44 18.68
CA ASN A 116 -4.53 9.59 19.59
C ASN A 116 -4.85 10.92 18.88
N VAL A 117 -4.61 10.98 17.58
CA VAL A 117 -4.91 12.20 16.78
C VAL A 117 -6.40 12.47 16.71
N PHE A 118 -7.22 11.42 16.76
CA PHE A 118 -8.68 11.52 16.65
C PHE A 118 -9.41 11.36 17.99
N GLU A 119 -8.66 11.26 19.09
CA GLU A 119 -9.24 11.10 20.42
C GLU A 119 -10.17 12.29 20.77
N GLY A 120 -11.40 11.97 21.17
CA GLY A 120 -12.41 12.95 21.51
C GLY A 120 -13.03 13.72 20.32
N LEU A 121 -12.65 13.39 19.07
CA LEU A 121 -13.23 14.00 17.88
C LEU A 121 -14.43 13.18 17.36
N ASP A 122 -15.51 13.88 17.01
CA ASP A 122 -16.57 13.30 16.18
C ASP A 122 -16.15 13.24 14.69
N GLY A 123 -16.97 12.61 13.84
CA GLY A 123 -16.65 12.45 12.42
C GLY A 123 -16.47 13.78 11.67
N ASN A 124 -17.26 14.81 12.00
CA ASN A 124 -17.15 16.11 11.36
C ASN A 124 -15.85 16.82 11.77
N SER A 125 -15.52 16.78 13.06
CA SER A 125 -14.30 17.37 13.61
C SER A 125 -13.05 16.66 13.09
N ALA A 126 -13.08 15.34 12.98
CA ALA A 126 -11.99 14.56 12.41
C ALA A 126 -11.78 14.87 10.90
N GLN A 127 -12.88 14.97 10.13
CA GLN A 127 -12.81 15.36 8.73
C GLN A 127 -12.28 16.76 8.56
N ALA A 128 -12.77 17.73 9.35
CA ALA A 128 -12.30 19.12 9.32
C ALA A 128 -10.78 19.22 9.64
N LEU A 129 -10.30 18.40 10.57
CA LEU A 129 -8.86 18.33 10.88
C LEU A 129 -8.06 17.83 9.67
N MET A 130 -8.51 16.76 9.01
CA MET A 130 -7.83 16.23 7.84
C MET A 130 -7.83 17.23 6.68
N ASP A 131 -8.94 17.92 6.44
CA ASP A 131 -9.06 18.93 5.41
C ASP A 131 -8.18 20.15 5.70
N LYS A 132 -8.10 20.57 6.96
CA LYS A 132 -7.18 21.62 7.41
C LYS A 132 -5.72 21.25 7.17
N LEU A 133 -5.33 20.02 7.48
CA LEU A 133 -3.96 19.53 7.22
C LEU A 133 -3.66 19.39 5.72
N ARG A 134 -4.67 19.17 4.90
CA ARG A 134 -4.55 19.08 3.44
C ARG A 134 -4.48 20.46 2.78
N SER A 135 -5.02 21.48 3.40
CA SER A 135 -5.00 22.85 2.86
C SER A 135 -3.58 23.37 2.67
N ALA A 136 -3.32 23.97 1.50
CA ALA A 136 -2.05 24.63 1.21
C ALA A 136 -1.77 25.84 2.12
N GLU A 137 -2.80 26.45 2.65
CA GLU A 137 -2.73 27.63 3.55
C GLU A 137 -2.31 27.25 4.96
N THR A 138 -2.49 25.98 5.36
CA THR A 138 -2.06 25.52 6.67
C THR A 138 -0.53 25.54 6.75
N PRO A 139 0.07 26.26 7.71
CA PRO A 139 1.51 26.31 7.85
C PRO A 139 2.07 24.92 8.21
N LEU A 140 3.31 24.64 7.79
CA LEU A 140 3.98 23.43 8.18
C LEU A 140 4.25 23.43 9.68
N ILE A 141 3.86 22.32 10.34
CA ILE A 141 4.10 22.11 11.75
C ILE A 141 5.56 21.68 11.92
N GLU A 142 6.28 22.34 12.83
CA GLU A 142 7.62 21.93 13.17
C GLU A 142 7.59 20.76 14.17
N SER A 143 8.43 19.78 13.94
CA SER A 143 8.66 18.64 14.84
C SER A 143 10.15 18.53 15.11
N LYS A 144 10.52 18.29 16.36
CA LYS A 144 11.93 18.08 16.76
C LYS A 144 12.45 16.70 16.40
N GLY A 145 11.55 15.75 16.14
CA GLY A 145 11.90 14.37 15.82
C GLY A 145 12.37 14.16 14.38
N LYS A 146 13.23 13.18 14.18
CA LYS A 146 13.63 12.71 12.84
C LYS A 146 12.65 11.63 12.39
N LEU A 147 11.93 11.93 11.31
CA LEU A 147 10.81 11.16 10.81
C LEU A 147 11.17 10.62 9.43
N TYR A 148 11.07 9.31 9.26
CA TYR A 148 11.41 8.62 8.01
C TYR A 148 10.22 7.82 7.52
N VAL A 149 9.89 7.97 6.25
CA VAL A 149 8.86 7.15 5.60
C VAL A 149 9.52 5.91 5.02
N VAL A 150 8.99 4.74 5.35
CA VAL A 150 9.43 3.45 4.83
C VAL A 150 8.36 2.91 3.91
N ALA A 151 8.61 2.93 2.62
CA ALA A 151 7.75 2.30 1.62
C ALA A 151 8.37 0.96 1.18
N SER A 152 7.55 -0.07 1.13
CA SER A 152 7.93 -1.41 0.70
C SER A 152 7.18 -1.79 -0.56
N PHE A 153 7.80 -2.61 -1.42
CA PHE A 153 7.12 -3.14 -2.61
C PHE A 153 5.91 -4.02 -2.25
N GLU A 154 5.90 -4.62 -1.07
CA GLU A 154 4.77 -5.39 -0.56
C GLU A 154 3.52 -4.53 -0.33
N MET A 155 3.68 -3.23 -0.06
CA MET A 155 2.56 -2.29 0.08
C MET A 155 1.72 -2.18 -1.20
N LEU A 156 2.31 -2.45 -2.37
CA LEU A 156 1.58 -2.47 -3.63
C LEU A 156 0.49 -3.54 -3.64
N ARG A 157 0.75 -4.69 -3.00
CA ARG A 157 -0.24 -5.78 -2.85
C ARG A 157 -1.40 -5.41 -1.93
N LEU A 158 -1.17 -4.46 -1.04
CA LEU A 158 -2.14 -3.91 -0.08
C LEU A 158 -2.73 -2.58 -0.56
N GLY A 159 -2.45 -2.20 -1.80
CA GLY A 159 -2.82 -0.90 -2.38
C GLY A 159 -4.30 -0.58 -2.25
N PHE A 160 -5.18 -1.57 -2.39
CA PHE A 160 -6.62 -1.39 -2.16
C PHE A 160 -6.91 -0.89 -0.74
N TRP A 161 -6.37 -1.58 0.27
CA TRP A 161 -6.61 -1.24 1.67
C TRP A 161 -5.96 0.08 2.06
N ILE A 162 -4.72 0.32 1.61
CA ILE A 162 -4.00 1.58 1.85
C ILE A 162 -4.77 2.74 1.21
N SER A 163 -5.26 2.58 -0.02
CA SER A 163 -6.05 3.59 -0.69
C SER A 163 -7.39 3.82 0.03
N ASN A 164 -8.09 2.75 0.38
CA ASN A 164 -9.39 2.82 1.06
C ASN A 164 -9.29 3.55 2.42
N PHE A 165 -8.33 3.18 3.26
CA PHE A 165 -8.14 3.85 4.54
C PHE A 165 -7.51 5.24 4.41
N GLY A 166 -6.67 5.45 3.41
CA GLY A 166 -6.02 6.75 3.17
C GLY A 166 -6.95 7.83 2.63
N ASN A 167 -8.00 7.40 1.92
CA ASN A 167 -9.09 8.25 1.43
C ASN A 167 -10.35 8.17 2.29
N TRP A 168 -10.21 7.81 3.56
CA TRP A 168 -11.33 7.66 4.46
C TRP A 168 -12.03 8.99 4.72
N ASN A 169 -13.35 9.01 4.51
CA ASN A 169 -14.23 10.11 4.89
C ASN A 169 -14.86 9.81 6.25
N PHE A 170 -14.54 10.62 7.24
CA PHE A 170 -14.98 10.40 8.63
C PHE A 170 -16.47 10.68 8.84
N VAL A 171 -17.10 11.49 7.98
CA VAL A 171 -18.54 11.81 8.05
C VAL A 171 -19.36 10.67 7.50
N THR A 172 -19.03 10.20 6.28
CA THR A 172 -19.77 9.10 5.63
C THR A 172 -19.32 7.72 6.11
N ARG A 173 -18.22 7.63 6.84
CA ARG A 173 -17.58 6.41 7.32
C ARG A 173 -17.28 5.42 6.20
N SER A 174 -16.79 5.93 5.09
CA SER A 174 -16.42 5.16 3.91
C SER A 174 -15.10 5.63 3.33
N GLY A 175 -14.40 4.73 2.66
CA GLY A 175 -13.18 5.02 1.93
C GLY A 175 -13.31 4.64 0.47
N GLU A 176 -12.46 5.23 -0.36
CA GLU A 176 -12.34 4.88 -1.78
C GLU A 176 -11.02 4.13 -1.98
N GLY A 177 -11.13 2.85 -2.30
CA GLY A 177 -9.99 1.98 -2.55
C GLY A 177 -9.75 1.77 -4.03
N GLY A 178 -8.50 1.94 -4.47
CA GLY A 178 -8.04 1.51 -5.78
C GLY A 178 -7.40 0.12 -5.69
N ALA A 179 -7.75 -0.79 -6.60
CA ALA A 179 -7.05 -2.06 -6.71
C ALA A 179 -5.72 -1.87 -7.44
N LEU A 180 -4.63 -2.37 -6.85
CA LEU A 180 -3.33 -2.45 -7.50
C LEU A 180 -2.97 -3.92 -7.71
N SER A 181 -2.67 -4.27 -8.94
CA SER A 181 -2.21 -5.62 -9.30
C SER A 181 -0.83 -5.53 -9.93
N ILE A 182 0.06 -6.43 -9.50
CA ILE A 182 1.33 -6.63 -10.19
C ILE A 182 1.10 -7.67 -11.27
N VAL A 183 1.27 -7.27 -12.52
CA VAL A 183 1.17 -8.17 -13.67
C VAL A 183 2.56 -8.74 -13.95
N PRO A 184 2.83 -10.04 -13.72
CA PRO A 184 4.14 -10.63 -13.93
C PRO A 184 4.43 -10.94 -15.40
N GLN A 185 3.63 -10.39 -16.32
CA GLN A 185 3.75 -10.59 -17.76
C GLN A 185 4.29 -9.33 -18.43
N ALA A 186 4.99 -9.53 -19.54
CA ALA A 186 5.43 -8.41 -20.35
C ALA A 186 4.23 -7.69 -20.94
N LEU A 187 4.18 -6.38 -20.73
CA LEU A 187 3.17 -5.50 -21.29
C LEU A 187 3.83 -4.56 -22.31
N ALA A 188 3.27 -4.51 -23.49
CA ALA A 188 3.58 -3.49 -24.46
C ALA A 188 2.66 -2.28 -24.25
N TYR A 189 3.19 -1.07 -24.37
CA TYR A 189 2.39 0.15 -24.22
C TYR A 189 2.79 1.21 -25.24
N LYS A 190 1.82 2.09 -25.56
CA LYS A 190 2.02 3.28 -26.40
C LYS A 190 1.70 4.52 -25.57
N LEU A 191 2.71 5.35 -25.34
CA LEU A 191 2.57 6.59 -24.57
C LEU A 191 1.77 7.69 -25.28
N ASP A 192 1.61 7.63 -26.59
CA ASP A 192 0.83 8.59 -27.36
C ASP A 192 -0.69 8.35 -27.22
N THR A 193 -1.11 7.10 -27.17
CA THR A 193 -2.53 6.71 -27.17
C THR A 193 -3.03 6.20 -25.83
N GLY A 194 -2.14 5.80 -24.92
CA GLY A 194 -2.50 5.11 -23.68
C GLY A 194 -2.91 3.65 -23.88
N GLU A 195 -2.61 3.08 -25.03
CA GLU A 195 -2.86 1.67 -25.33
C GLU A 195 -1.88 0.78 -24.57
N VAL A 196 -2.41 -0.23 -23.88
CA VAL A 196 -1.62 -1.27 -23.19
C VAL A 196 -2.11 -2.64 -23.66
N ARG A 197 -1.19 -3.53 -24.00
CA ARG A 197 -1.45 -4.91 -24.43
C ARG A 197 -0.57 -5.88 -23.69
N LEU A 198 -1.11 -7.07 -23.42
CA LEU A 198 -0.27 -8.21 -23.08
C LEU A 198 0.56 -8.62 -24.31
N GLU A 199 1.84 -8.93 -24.08
CA GLU A 199 2.68 -9.43 -25.15
C GLU A 199 2.10 -10.75 -25.70
N GLY A 200 1.81 -10.76 -27.01
CA GLY A 200 1.14 -11.88 -27.69
C GLY A 200 -0.39 -11.84 -27.69
N ASP A 201 -1.03 -10.86 -27.06
CA ASP A 201 -2.49 -10.66 -27.11
C ASP A 201 -2.85 -9.54 -28.12
N SER A 202 -3.91 -9.78 -28.90
CA SER A 202 -4.45 -8.78 -29.83
C SER A 202 -5.38 -7.78 -29.16
N SER A 203 -5.87 -8.06 -27.96
CA SER A 203 -6.76 -7.16 -27.21
C SER A 203 -5.99 -6.00 -26.61
N ALA A 204 -6.52 -4.79 -26.77
CA ALA A 204 -5.95 -3.58 -26.22
C ALA A 204 -6.81 -3.03 -25.07
N ILE A 205 -6.15 -2.56 -24.02
CA ILE A 205 -6.78 -1.78 -22.96
C ILE A 205 -6.29 -0.34 -23.11
N TYR A 206 -7.22 0.62 -23.15
CA TYR A 206 -6.88 2.04 -23.14
C TYR A 206 -6.90 2.53 -21.68
N ALA A 207 -5.74 2.91 -21.16
CA ALA A 207 -5.56 3.34 -19.80
C ALA A 207 -6.05 4.77 -19.55
N SER A 208 -6.40 5.09 -18.31
CA SER A 208 -6.62 6.47 -17.86
C SER A 208 -5.31 7.23 -17.73
N SER A 209 -4.26 6.57 -17.23
CA SER A 209 -2.91 7.13 -17.17
C SER A 209 -1.84 6.04 -17.32
N ILE A 210 -0.66 6.48 -17.80
CA ILE A 210 0.56 5.66 -17.80
C ILE A 210 1.68 6.47 -17.15
N SER A 211 2.37 5.84 -16.21
CA SER A 211 3.58 6.38 -15.59
C SER A 211 4.74 5.41 -15.85
N VAL A 212 5.83 5.91 -16.42
CA VAL A 212 7.04 5.13 -16.69
C VAL A 212 8.16 5.67 -15.81
N PHE A 213 8.72 4.82 -14.98
CA PHE A 213 9.83 5.12 -14.09
C PHE A 213 11.12 4.65 -14.74
N GLU A 214 12.03 5.57 -14.99
CA GLU A 214 13.35 5.33 -15.59
C GLU A 214 14.44 5.92 -14.68
N GLU A 215 15.69 5.55 -14.90
CA GLU A 215 16.82 6.10 -14.13
C GLU A 215 16.93 7.63 -14.27
N THR A 216 16.50 8.17 -15.40
CA THR A 216 16.52 9.60 -15.73
C THR A 216 15.33 10.38 -15.16
N GLY A 217 14.32 9.71 -14.60
CA GLY A 217 13.13 10.35 -14.05
C GLY A 217 11.85 9.58 -14.32
N VAL A 218 10.73 10.29 -14.18
CA VAL A 218 9.38 9.74 -14.37
C VAL A 218 8.67 10.47 -15.50
N THR A 219 8.27 9.71 -16.53
CA THR A 219 7.36 10.21 -17.58
C THR A 219 5.93 9.80 -17.21
N ARG A 220 5.03 10.77 -17.10
CA ARG A 220 3.61 10.54 -16.81
C ARG A 220 2.72 11.17 -17.86
N ARG A 221 1.71 10.42 -18.32
CA ARG A 221 0.63 10.90 -19.17
C ARG A 221 -0.70 10.58 -18.49
N ASN A 222 -1.56 11.58 -18.40
CA ASN A 222 -2.94 11.44 -17.92
C ASN A 222 -3.88 11.72 -19.07
N TYR A 223 -4.29 10.67 -19.78
CA TYR A 223 -5.07 10.78 -21.02
C TYR A 223 -6.46 11.37 -20.82
N ILE A 224 -7.02 11.23 -19.63
CA ILE A 224 -8.31 11.83 -19.31
C ILE A 224 -8.14 13.34 -19.19
N GLN A 225 -7.18 13.79 -18.39
CA GLN A 225 -6.91 15.22 -18.22
C GLN A 225 -6.46 15.87 -19.51
N ASP A 226 -5.50 15.25 -20.24
CA ASP A 226 -4.98 15.75 -21.51
C ASP A 226 -6.12 15.93 -22.53
N TRP A 227 -7.11 15.01 -22.55
CA TRP A 227 -8.24 15.11 -23.47
C TRP A 227 -9.20 16.25 -23.09
N PHE A 228 -9.55 16.39 -21.80
CA PHE A 228 -10.42 17.47 -21.35
C PHE A 228 -9.77 18.84 -21.54
N ASP A 229 -8.47 18.95 -21.33
CA ASP A 229 -7.72 20.19 -21.56
C ASP A 229 -7.71 20.57 -23.05
N ALA A 230 -7.63 19.58 -23.94
CA ALA A 230 -7.67 19.81 -25.41
C ALA A 230 -9.10 20.07 -25.93
N HIS A 231 -10.14 19.62 -25.19
CA HIS A 231 -11.54 19.72 -25.61
C HIS A 231 -12.42 20.43 -24.56
N PRO A 232 -12.14 21.69 -24.19
CA PRO A 232 -12.84 22.38 -23.09
C PRO A 232 -14.32 22.65 -23.36
N LYS A 233 -14.77 22.48 -24.61
CA LYS A 233 -16.17 22.66 -25.03
C LYS A 233 -16.85 21.37 -25.47
N ALA A 234 -16.27 20.22 -25.13
CA ALA A 234 -16.83 18.92 -25.48
C ALA A 234 -18.24 18.74 -24.90
N THR A 235 -19.15 18.23 -25.69
CA THR A 235 -20.51 17.90 -25.25
C THR A 235 -20.52 16.71 -24.32
N PRO A 236 -21.59 16.51 -23.52
CA PRO A 236 -21.73 15.32 -22.67
C PRO A 236 -21.62 14.00 -23.46
N GLU A 237 -22.09 13.97 -24.68
CA GLU A 237 -22.05 12.81 -25.57
C GLU A 237 -20.60 12.49 -25.98
N GLU A 238 -19.81 13.50 -26.39
CA GLU A 238 -18.41 13.35 -26.76
C GLU A 238 -17.56 12.90 -25.55
N GLN A 239 -17.84 13.47 -24.36
CA GLN A 239 -17.19 13.06 -23.10
C GLN A 239 -17.50 11.60 -22.81
N HIS A 240 -18.76 11.20 -22.91
CA HIS A 240 -19.19 9.82 -22.68
C HIS A 240 -18.54 8.85 -23.68
N GLU A 241 -18.49 9.19 -24.96
CA GLU A 241 -17.86 8.39 -26.01
C GLU A 241 -16.36 8.19 -25.71
N PHE A 242 -15.66 9.27 -25.35
CA PHE A 242 -14.25 9.19 -25.00
C PHE A 242 -14.01 8.29 -23.77
N LEU A 243 -14.77 8.51 -22.68
CA LEU A 243 -14.61 7.79 -21.44
C LEU A 243 -15.02 6.31 -21.57
N SER A 244 -16.03 5.99 -22.39
CA SER A 244 -16.48 4.62 -22.59
C SER A 244 -15.42 3.71 -23.23
N LYS A 245 -14.49 4.28 -24.00
CA LYS A 245 -13.38 3.57 -24.64
C LYS A 245 -12.21 3.33 -23.68
N ARG A 246 -12.18 4.02 -22.53
CA ARG A 246 -11.08 3.91 -21.57
C ARG A 246 -11.50 3.14 -20.32
N ARG A 247 -10.56 2.37 -19.81
CA ARG A 247 -10.71 1.74 -18.50
C ARG A 247 -10.18 2.68 -17.43
N ASN A 248 -10.84 2.74 -16.29
CA ASN A 248 -10.34 3.47 -15.11
C ASN A 248 -9.18 2.69 -14.48
N ILE A 249 -8.08 2.57 -15.24
CA ILE A 249 -6.88 1.84 -14.87
C ILE A 249 -5.67 2.75 -15.09
N ASN A 250 -4.81 2.80 -14.09
CA ASN A 250 -3.53 3.48 -14.14
C ASN A 250 -2.43 2.43 -14.21
N PHE A 251 -1.57 2.51 -15.22
CA PHE A 251 -0.43 1.61 -15.36
C PHE A 251 0.86 2.28 -14.89
N PHE A 252 1.69 1.51 -14.21
CA PHE A 252 3.00 1.90 -13.73
C PHE A 252 4.05 0.94 -14.29
N PHE A 253 4.90 1.44 -15.17
CA PHE A 253 6.00 0.66 -15.76
C PHE A 253 7.29 1.04 -15.08
N ASN A 254 7.97 0.07 -14.48
CA ASN A 254 9.29 0.27 -13.91
C ASN A 254 10.35 -0.24 -14.90
N ARG A 255 11.13 0.68 -15.47
CA ARG A 255 12.27 0.42 -16.35
C ARG A 255 13.62 0.62 -15.66
N ILE A 256 13.62 0.84 -14.36
CA ILE A 256 14.86 0.93 -13.58
C ILE A 256 15.45 -0.47 -13.52
N THR A 257 16.43 -0.74 -14.33
CA THR A 257 17.23 -1.96 -14.25
C THR A 257 18.25 -1.78 -13.14
N HIS A 258 17.97 -2.34 -11.97
CA HIS A 258 19.03 -2.51 -10.99
C HIS A 258 20.03 -3.50 -11.58
N ASN A 259 21.05 -3.01 -12.25
CA ASN A 259 22.27 -3.77 -12.49
C ASN A 259 22.80 -4.13 -11.11
N ALA A 260 22.52 -5.37 -10.67
CA ALA A 260 23.22 -5.95 -9.56
C ALA A 260 24.69 -6.06 -10.02
N THR A 261 25.47 -5.04 -9.72
CA THR A 261 26.92 -5.16 -9.75
C THR A 261 27.27 -6.32 -8.81
N ARG A 262 27.81 -7.35 -9.40
CA ARG A 262 28.31 -8.57 -8.77
C ARG A 262 29.35 -8.25 -7.69
#